data_e0ab5c3071a9692f3e87801b85c28a1c
#
_entry.id   e0ab5c3071a9692f3e87801b85c28a1c
#
_cell.length_a   1.000
_cell.length_b   1.000
_cell.length_c   1.000
_cell.angle_alpha   90.00
_cell.angle_beta   90.00
_cell.angle_gamma   90.00
#
_symmetry.space_group_name_H-M   'P 1'
#
loop_
_entity.id
_entity.type
_entity.pdbx_description
1 polymer ?
#
loop_
_entity_poly.entity_id
_entity_poly.type
_entity_poly.pdbx_seq_one_letter_code
_entity_poly.pdbx_strand_id
1 'polypeptide(L)'
;MRDKSGLLEIKKAKEYCKKIGKPVEISLLANEGCWGGCSIMDEHYHFNSTRQGKSPQFFMDPISTNSCSKWDIEDPSSALKAANLPPWKEDWEEFLDLGIDVFKMHGRENMMRLKESMDIVERWAREDELLFPEFDEYMDDLQVKDAPINLWREKIKTCKFDCWDCNYCESVVESHLKKIGETFEIEEYTQRCLDAIDNALSFKSNFVSEGYEIQGITSNRVRHFLNNLCSHDDAVYLELGTLMGSTFFAATMGNSIENIGVDDFSDAECKPMTNNLHWSEVGNAFEEFQRHFKKYENGKSTFLKSDILDLTKEDFEGKKPNVVFYDANHDYVQQLNALNHIAPFLADKFILVIDDANFDGVIESAIQFVKDNNYDLYFERKILSKIIENPTHWWNGLFVMVLEKPNEGN
;
A
#
# COMPACT_ATOMS: atom_id res chain seq x y z
N MET A 1 16.39 18.52 11.38
CA MET A 1 16.61 19.18 12.70
C MET A 1 15.36 19.97 13.01
N ARG A 2 14.66 19.65 14.07
CA ARG A 2 13.42 20.32 14.49
C ARG A 2 13.66 21.24 15.70
N ASP A 3 14.76 21.04 16.41
CA ASP A 3 15.08 21.80 17.61
C ASP A 3 15.48 23.26 17.28
N LYS A 4 14.71 24.19 17.81
CA LYS A 4 14.95 25.63 17.67
C LYS A 4 16.33 26.06 18.15
N SER A 5 16.90 25.41 19.17
CA SER A 5 18.23 25.77 19.67
C SER A 5 19.31 25.52 18.61
N GLY A 6 19.24 24.42 17.89
CA GLY A 6 20.13 24.14 16.77
C GLY A 6 19.97 25.12 15.62
N LEU A 7 18.74 25.56 15.33
CA LEU A 7 18.47 26.56 14.31
C LEU A 7 19.03 27.95 14.68
N LEU A 8 18.96 28.33 15.96
CA LEU A 8 19.57 29.54 16.45
C LEU A 8 21.11 29.54 16.30
N GLU A 9 21.76 28.40 16.53
CA GLU A 9 23.20 28.26 16.28
C GLU A 9 23.53 28.35 14.78
N ILE A 10 22.70 27.81 13.91
CA ILE A 10 22.83 27.97 12.47
C ILE A 10 22.72 29.44 12.07
N LYS A 11 21.75 30.17 12.62
CA LYS A 11 21.61 31.62 12.40
C LYS A 11 22.87 32.38 12.79
N LYS A 12 23.42 32.12 13.98
CA LYS A 12 24.68 32.72 14.45
C LYS A 12 25.85 32.40 13.52
N ALA A 13 25.97 31.15 13.07
CA ALA A 13 27.02 30.74 12.12
C ALA A 13 26.87 31.45 10.79
N LYS A 14 25.64 31.60 10.26
CA LYS A 14 25.36 32.35 9.03
C LYS A 14 25.76 33.84 9.16
N GLU A 15 25.41 34.47 10.27
CA GLU A 15 25.79 35.85 10.58
C GLU A 15 27.32 36.00 10.64
N TYR A 16 28.00 35.05 11.27
CA TYR A 16 29.47 35.04 11.31
C TYR A 16 30.06 34.89 9.90
N CYS A 17 29.58 33.99 9.08
CA CYS A 17 30.02 33.81 7.68
C CYS A 17 29.85 35.10 6.86
N LYS A 18 28.71 35.78 7.04
CA LYS A 18 28.48 37.10 6.42
C LYS A 18 29.50 38.13 6.89
N LYS A 19 29.83 38.19 8.19
CA LYS A 19 30.78 39.11 8.78
C LYS A 19 32.20 38.93 8.25
N ILE A 20 32.61 37.69 7.94
CA ILE A 20 33.94 37.39 7.37
C ILE A 20 33.97 37.43 5.83
N GLY A 21 32.92 37.94 5.19
CA GLY A 21 32.81 38.07 3.74
C GLY A 21 32.58 36.76 2.97
N LYS A 22 32.11 35.71 3.64
CA LYS A 22 31.78 34.41 3.04
C LYS A 22 30.31 34.07 3.31
N PRO A 23 29.35 34.80 2.71
CA PRO A 23 27.94 34.52 2.93
C PRO A 23 27.57 33.09 2.49
N VAL A 24 26.71 32.42 3.22
CA VAL A 24 26.24 31.08 2.94
C VAL A 24 24.71 31.08 2.95
N GLU A 25 24.14 30.26 2.11
CA GLU A 25 22.71 29.92 2.13
C GLU A 25 22.51 28.62 2.94
N ILE A 26 21.47 28.58 3.73
CA ILE A 26 21.10 27.43 4.54
C ILE A 26 19.85 26.80 3.92
N SER A 27 19.95 25.54 3.52
CA SER A 27 18.81 24.76 3.08
C SER A 27 18.40 23.74 4.16
N LEU A 28 17.12 23.58 4.38
CA LEU A 28 16.53 22.60 5.26
C LEU A 28 15.73 21.61 4.43
N LEU A 29 15.93 20.31 4.67
CA LEU A 29 15.12 19.27 4.03
C LEU A 29 13.77 19.22 4.75
N ALA A 30 12.68 19.41 3.99
CA ALA A 30 11.35 19.60 4.56
C ALA A 30 10.58 18.30 4.76
N ASN A 31 10.74 17.33 3.84
CA ASN A 31 10.00 16.07 3.86
C ASN A 31 10.96 14.87 3.71
N GLU A 32 11.61 14.50 4.78
CA GLU A 32 12.44 13.30 4.85
C GLU A 32 11.64 12.18 5.52
N GLY A 33 11.37 11.08 4.81
CA GLY A 33 10.63 9.95 5.35
C GLY A 33 11.41 9.09 6.36
N CYS A 34 12.64 9.47 6.73
CA CYS A 34 13.45 8.75 7.71
C CYS A 34 13.11 9.16 9.13
N TRP A 35 13.14 8.21 10.06
CA TRP A 35 13.08 8.52 11.50
C TRP A 35 14.26 9.36 11.92
N GLY A 36 14.00 10.40 12.68
CA GLY A 36 15.03 11.36 13.09
C GLY A 36 16.09 10.80 14.02
N GLY A 37 15.85 9.71 14.70
CA GLY A 37 16.81 9.04 15.59
C GLY A 37 17.21 7.65 15.08
N CYS A 38 17.12 7.41 13.77
CA CYS A 38 17.40 6.09 13.20
C CYS A 38 18.85 5.65 13.46
N SER A 39 19.01 4.53 14.16
CA SER A 39 20.32 3.99 14.53
C SER A 39 21.18 3.47 13.37
N ILE A 40 20.53 3.23 12.21
CA ILE A 40 21.21 2.74 11.00
C ILE A 40 21.28 3.81 9.89
N MET A 41 20.99 5.06 10.20
CA MET A 41 20.91 6.13 9.21
C MET A 41 22.25 6.33 8.47
N ASP A 42 23.36 6.35 9.19
CA ASP A 42 24.68 6.57 8.62
C ASP A 42 25.08 5.44 7.68
N GLU A 43 24.86 4.18 8.06
CA GLU A 43 25.10 3.00 7.22
C GLU A 43 24.21 3.03 5.99
N HIS A 44 22.94 3.38 6.15
CA HIS A 44 21.98 3.46 5.04
C HIS A 44 22.40 4.55 4.03
N TYR A 45 22.77 5.74 4.48
CA TYR A 45 23.26 6.80 3.61
C TYR A 45 24.58 6.43 2.96
N HIS A 46 25.52 5.85 3.70
CA HIS A 46 26.79 5.37 3.15
C HIS A 46 26.56 4.32 2.08
N PHE A 47 25.72 3.33 2.39
CA PHE A 47 25.34 2.28 1.45
C PHE A 47 24.67 2.84 0.19
N ASN A 48 23.75 3.78 0.30
CA ASN A 48 23.13 4.44 -0.85
C ASN A 48 24.12 5.28 -1.67
N SER A 49 25.05 5.98 -1.04
CA SER A 49 26.06 6.81 -1.73
C SER A 49 27.09 6.00 -2.51
N THR A 50 27.39 4.78 -2.06
CA THR A 50 28.38 3.89 -2.72
C THR A 50 27.80 3.10 -3.90
N ARG A 51 26.50 3.19 -4.14
CA ARG A 51 25.80 2.41 -5.16
C ARG A 51 25.79 2.98 -6.56
N GLN A 52 26.31 4.14 -6.79
CA GLN A 52 26.32 4.76 -8.12
C GLN A 52 26.91 3.79 -9.16
N GLY A 53 26.07 3.31 -10.08
CA GLY A 53 26.44 2.40 -11.17
C GLY A 53 26.39 0.90 -10.87
N LYS A 54 25.87 0.47 -9.72
CA LYS A 54 25.67 -0.96 -9.41
C LYS A 54 24.24 -1.42 -9.70
N SER A 55 24.10 -2.72 -9.99
CA SER A 55 22.86 -3.38 -10.38
C SER A 55 21.71 -3.12 -9.40
N PRO A 56 20.45 -3.00 -9.88
CA PRO A 56 19.25 -2.92 -9.04
C PRO A 56 19.13 -4.01 -7.97
N GLN A 57 19.76 -5.15 -8.15
CA GLN A 57 19.77 -6.23 -7.17
C GLN A 57 20.35 -5.82 -5.80
N PHE A 58 21.19 -4.80 -5.75
CA PHE A 58 21.68 -4.23 -4.50
C PHE A 58 20.61 -3.44 -3.72
N PHE A 59 19.55 -2.99 -4.38
CA PHE A 59 18.41 -2.35 -3.72
C PHE A 59 17.52 -3.33 -2.95
N MET A 60 17.81 -4.62 -3.05
CA MET A 60 17.06 -5.72 -2.44
C MET A 60 17.68 -6.17 -1.09
N ASP A 61 18.63 -5.42 -0.57
CA ASP A 61 19.20 -5.71 0.75
C ASP A 61 18.10 -5.57 1.82
N PRO A 62 17.86 -6.61 2.64
CA PRO A 62 16.86 -6.60 3.70
C PRO A 62 16.96 -5.42 4.66
N ILE A 63 18.17 -4.91 4.87
CA ILE A 63 18.41 -3.77 5.78
C ILE A 63 17.89 -2.46 5.17
N SER A 64 17.94 -2.30 3.84
CA SER A 64 17.63 -1.02 3.20
C SER A 64 16.15 -0.82 2.85
N THR A 65 15.37 -1.89 2.74
CA THR A 65 13.99 -1.80 2.22
C THR A 65 12.95 -2.40 3.14
N ASN A 66 13.28 -3.40 3.94
CA ASN A 66 12.30 -4.11 4.75
C ASN A 66 12.21 -3.60 6.19
N SER A 67 13.31 -3.11 6.78
CA SER A 67 13.29 -2.67 8.18
C SER A 67 12.47 -1.40 8.36
N CYS A 68 12.67 -0.38 7.51
CA CYS A 68 11.93 0.88 7.61
C CYS A 68 10.44 0.67 7.31
N SER A 69 10.11 -0.05 6.25
CA SER A 69 8.72 -0.36 5.90
C SER A 69 8.02 -1.18 6.98
N LYS A 70 8.76 -2.06 7.65
CA LYS A 70 8.23 -2.85 8.76
C LYS A 70 7.95 -1.98 9.98
N TRP A 71 8.86 -1.08 10.33
CA TRP A 71 8.65 -0.13 11.43
C TRP A 71 7.49 0.81 11.15
N ASP A 72 7.35 1.29 9.91
CA ASP A 72 6.24 2.14 9.51
C ASP A 72 4.88 1.44 9.64
N ILE A 73 4.83 0.13 9.48
CA ILE A 73 3.61 -0.66 9.61
C ILE A 73 3.36 -1.11 11.06
N GLU A 74 4.42 -1.54 11.77
CA GLU A 74 4.32 -2.04 13.14
C GLU A 74 4.17 -0.91 14.17
N ASP A 75 4.58 0.31 13.83
CA ASP A 75 4.52 1.45 14.73
C ASP A 75 3.63 2.56 14.16
N PRO A 76 2.37 2.65 14.62
CA PRO A 76 1.44 3.69 14.20
C PRO A 76 1.94 5.13 14.44
N SER A 77 2.96 5.32 15.27
CA SER A 77 3.56 6.62 15.54
C SER A 77 4.73 6.96 14.60
N SER A 78 5.09 6.07 13.67
CA SER A 78 6.28 6.22 12.82
C SER A 78 6.25 7.51 12.00
N ALA A 79 5.10 7.87 11.45
CA ALA A 79 4.93 9.10 10.69
C ALA A 79 5.19 10.36 11.54
N LEU A 80 4.81 10.34 12.83
CA LEU A 80 5.12 11.42 13.77
C LEU A 80 6.61 11.48 14.13
N LYS A 81 7.33 10.36 14.02
CA LYS A 81 8.78 10.23 14.25
C LYS A 81 9.61 10.59 13.04
N ALA A 82 9.01 10.62 11.85
CA ALA A 82 9.71 11.00 10.62
C ALA A 82 10.32 12.41 10.73
N ALA A 83 11.45 12.62 10.06
CA ALA A 83 12.18 13.89 10.10
C ALA A 83 11.54 14.98 9.22
N ASN A 84 10.22 14.94 9.08
CA ASN A 84 9.45 15.95 8.37
C ASN A 84 9.31 17.23 9.17
N LEU A 85 9.24 18.36 8.48
CA LEU A 85 8.83 19.61 9.10
C LEU A 85 7.30 19.59 9.29
N PRO A 86 6.80 20.33 10.28
CA PRO A 86 5.37 20.55 10.40
C PRO A 86 4.80 21.18 9.12
N PRO A 87 3.61 20.80 8.66
CA PRO A 87 3.07 21.25 7.38
C PRO A 87 2.45 22.64 7.42
N TRP A 88 2.39 23.28 8.58
CA TRP A 88 1.75 24.59 8.71
C TRP A 88 2.64 25.73 8.25
N LYS A 89 2.06 26.67 7.50
CA LYS A 89 2.74 27.84 6.94
C LYS A 89 3.48 28.65 8.02
N GLU A 90 2.86 28.87 9.17
CA GLU A 90 3.44 29.65 10.26
C GLU A 90 4.74 29.01 10.79
N ASP A 91 4.83 27.68 10.82
CA ASP A 91 6.04 26.99 11.26
C ASP A 91 7.15 27.17 10.21
N TRP A 92 6.85 27.15 8.92
CA TRP A 92 7.84 27.40 7.87
C TRP A 92 8.29 28.86 7.87
N GLU A 93 7.40 29.82 8.09
CA GLU A 93 7.75 31.23 8.26
C GLU A 93 8.68 31.41 9.46
N GLU A 94 8.44 30.72 10.57
CA GLU A 94 9.33 30.73 11.73
C GLU A 94 10.75 30.21 11.37
N PHE A 95 10.86 29.17 10.58
CA PHE A 95 12.16 28.67 10.10
C PHE A 95 12.86 29.67 9.19
N LEU A 96 12.15 30.37 8.32
CA LEU A 96 12.70 31.48 7.51
C LEU A 96 13.24 32.58 8.39
N ASP A 97 12.52 33.00 9.43
CA ASP A 97 12.93 34.00 10.39
C ASP A 97 14.17 33.58 11.20
N LEU A 98 14.33 32.28 11.43
CA LEU A 98 15.51 31.70 12.07
C LEU A 98 16.72 31.62 11.14
N GLY A 99 16.57 31.99 9.85
CA GLY A 99 17.66 32.10 8.91
C GLY A 99 17.80 30.96 7.90
N ILE A 100 16.80 30.13 7.75
CA ILE A 100 16.70 29.18 6.61
C ILE A 100 16.38 29.98 5.37
N ASP A 101 17.09 29.71 4.27
CA ASP A 101 16.87 30.39 2.99
C ASP A 101 16.07 29.56 2.01
N VAL A 102 16.18 28.24 2.12
CA VAL A 102 15.61 27.29 1.15
C VAL A 102 15.04 26.08 1.86
N PHE A 103 13.78 25.75 1.58
CA PHE A 103 13.23 24.45 1.87
C PHE A 103 13.45 23.51 0.70
N LYS A 104 14.18 22.43 0.94
CA LYS A 104 14.46 21.40 -0.05
C LYS A 104 13.43 20.29 0.10
N MET A 105 12.65 20.06 -0.96
CA MET A 105 11.72 18.94 -1.01
C MET A 105 12.43 17.68 -1.52
N HIS A 106 12.10 16.56 -0.92
CA HIS A 106 12.50 15.23 -1.36
C HIS A 106 11.51 14.68 -2.39
N GLY A 107 11.86 13.61 -3.12
CA GLY A 107 10.91 12.93 -4.00
C GLY A 107 11.35 12.79 -5.45
N ARG A 108 12.48 13.41 -5.86
CA ARG A 108 12.98 13.31 -7.25
C ARG A 108 13.33 11.90 -7.72
N GLU A 109 13.45 10.97 -6.80
CA GLU A 109 13.66 9.53 -7.05
C GLU A 109 12.35 8.78 -7.33
N ASN A 110 11.20 9.40 -7.08
CA ASN A 110 9.89 8.84 -7.28
C ASN A 110 8.92 9.94 -7.75
N MET A 111 8.28 9.75 -8.89
CA MET A 111 7.40 10.76 -9.49
C MET A 111 6.17 11.06 -8.64
N MET A 112 5.62 10.09 -7.90
CA MET A 112 4.51 10.33 -6.99
C MET A 112 4.93 11.24 -5.84
N ARG A 113 6.02 10.91 -5.15
CA ARG A 113 6.59 11.78 -4.10
C ARG A 113 6.94 13.17 -4.59
N LEU A 114 7.44 13.29 -5.83
CA LEU A 114 7.69 14.60 -6.41
C LEU A 114 6.40 15.38 -6.61
N LYS A 115 5.34 14.73 -7.12
CA LYS A 115 4.01 15.34 -7.30
C LYS A 115 3.43 15.81 -5.97
N GLU A 116 3.44 14.97 -4.93
CA GLU A 116 3.04 15.31 -3.57
C GLU A 116 3.82 16.51 -3.02
N SER A 117 5.13 16.47 -3.17
CA SER A 117 5.99 17.59 -2.75
C SER A 117 5.66 18.90 -3.48
N MET A 118 5.31 18.82 -4.75
CA MET A 118 4.88 19.98 -5.52
C MET A 118 3.50 20.48 -5.08
N ASP A 119 2.57 19.58 -4.79
CA ASP A 119 1.24 19.93 -4.29
C ASP A 119 1.32 20.64 -2.94
N ILE A 120 2.15 20.15 -2.02
CA ILE A 120 2.42 20.81 -0.74
C ILE A 120 2.92 22.25 -0.95
N VAL A 121 3.87 22.44 -1.85
CA VAL A 121 4.43 23.77 -2.14
C VAL A 121 3.39 24.68 -2.78
N GLU A 122 2.56 24.16 -3.71
CA GLU A 122 1.48 24.92 -4.33
C GLU A 122 0.42 25.34 -3.32
N ARG A 123 0.02 24.44 -2.43
CA ARG A 123 -0.94 24.74 -1.36
C ARG A 123 -0.39 25.77 -0.40
N TRP A 124 0.87 25.63 0.01
CA TRP A 124 1.53 26.61 0.85
C TRP A 124 1.58 27.99 0.16
N ALA A 125 1.89 28.05 -1.13
CA ALA A 125 1.93 29.27 -1.91
C ALA A 125 0.52 29.92 -2.08
N ARG A 126 -0.55 29.11 -2.10
CA ARG A 126 -1.93 29.57 -2.14
C ARG A 126 -2.52 29.91 -0.78
N GLU A 127 -1.76 29.72 0.29
CA GLU A 127 -2.20 29.91 1.68
C GLU A 127 -3.30 28.93 2.13
N ASP A 128 -3.44 27.80 1.42
CA ASP A 128 -4.38 26.75 1.79
C ASP A 128 -3.92 26.09 3.10
N GLU A 129 -4.86 25.73 3.95
CA GLU A 129 -4.58 24.96 5.16
C GLU A 129 -4.11 23.54 4.76
N LEU A 130 -2.91 23.17 5.21
CA LEU A 130 -2.39 21.82 5.03
C LEU A 130 -2.76 20.98 6.23
N LEU A 131 -3.44 19.87 6.00
CA LEU A 131 -3.71 18.89 7.03
C LEU A 131 -2.48 17.97 7.19
N PHE A 132 -2.17 17.63 8.43
CA PHE A 132 -1.01 16.79 8.74
C PHE A 132 -0.96 15.47 7.96
N PRO A 133 -2.07 14.74 7.77
CA PRO A 133 -2.09 13.49 7.01
C PRO A 133 -1.67 13.60 5.55
N GLU A 134 -1.69 14.78 4.97
CA GLU A 134 -1.30 14.98 3.56
C GLU A 134 0.20 14.77 3.28
N PHE A 135 1.01 14.59 4.33
CA PHE A 135 2.42 14.25 4.22
C PHE A 135 2.70 12.75 4.18
N ASP A 136 1.72 11.94 4.57
CA ASP A 136 1.89 10.49 4.67
C ASP A 136 0.53 9.80 4.51
N GLU A 137 0.32 9.10 3.40
CA GLU A 137 -0.90 8.32 3.14
C GLU A 137 -1.20 7.33 4.27
N TYR A 138 -0.15 6.85 4.95
CA TYR A 138 -0.26 5.95 6.08
C TYR A 138 -1.02 6.57 7.28
N MET A 139 -0.93 7.88 7.46
CA MET A 139 -1.64 8.59 8.53
C MET A 139 -3.16 8.68 8.27
N ASP A 140 -3.57 8.65 7.01
CA ASP A 140 -5.00 8.61 6.66
C ASP A 140 -5.66 7.32 7.12
N ASP A 141 -4.97 6.19 6.99
CA ASP A 141 -5.45 4.87 7.41
C ASP A 141 -5.60 4.75 8.93
N LEU A 142 -4.80 5.49 9.69
CA LEU A 142 -4.83 5.47 11.16
C LEU A 142 -5.85 6.45 11.77
N GLN A 143 -6.62 7.18 10.95
CA GLN A 143 -7.57 8.22 11.39
C GLN A 143 -6.96 9.23 12.37
N VAL A 144 -5.67 9.51 12.26
CA VAL A 144 -4.94 10.41 13.16
C VAL A 144 -5.26 11.88 12.89
N LYS A 145 -6.10 12.17 11.88
CA LYS A 145 -6.60 13.52 11.54
C LYS A 145 -7.13 14.28 12.76
N ASP A 146 -7.79 13.57 13.66
CA ASP A 146 -8.39 14.14 14.87
C ASP A 146 -7.51 14.01 16.11
N ALA A 147 -6.27 13.51 15.97
CA ALA A 147 -5.34 13.43 17.08
C ALA A 147 -5.01 14.85 17.61
N PRO A 148 -4.59 14.99 18.88
CA PRO A 148 -4.23 16.28 19.46
C PRO A 148 -2.90 16.81 18.89
N ILE A 149 -2.88 17.01 17.58
CA ILE A 149 -1.71 17.40 16.77
C ILE A 149 -1.12 18.72 17.26
N ASN A 150 -1.93 19.63 17.78
CA ASN A 150 -1.42 20.89 18.32
C ASN A 150 -0.41 20.69 19.46
N LEU A 151 -0.63 19.70 20.33
CA LEU A 151 0.32 19.37 21.39
C LEU A 151 1.59 18.73 20.82
N TRP A 152 1.45 17.87 19.83
CA TRP A 152 2.59 17.30 19.11
C TRP A 152 3.38 18.40 18.39
N ARG A 153 2.69 19.31 17.66
CA ARG A 153 3.30 20.47 16.98
C ARG A 153 4.18 21.30 17.89
N GLU A 154 3.72 21.61 19.11
CA GLU A 154 4.52 22.35 20.08
C GLU A 154 5.71 21.53 20.62
N LYS A 155 5.50 20.24 20.85
CA LYS A 155 6.54 19.35 21.37
C LYS A 155 7.68 19.16 20.38
N ILE A 156 7.40 18.99 19.10
CA ILE A 156 8.45 18.75 18.09
C ILE A 156 9.39 19.95 17.91
N LYS A 157 8.98 21.16 18.27
CA LYS A 157 9.83 22.36 18.28
C LYS A 157 11.01 22.26 19.26
N THR A 158 10.96 21.32 20.17
CA THR A 158 12.03 20.98 21.10
C THR A 158 12.55 19.56 20.93
N CYS A 159 12.12 18.87 19.89
CA CYS A 159 12.46 17.48 19.64
C CYS A 159 13.93 17.34 19.23
N LYS A 160 14.64 16.44 19.91
CA LYS A 160 16.04 16.10 19.64
C LYS A 160 16.20 14.78 18.89
N PHE A 161 15.08 14.15 18.50
CA PHE A 161 15.04 12.83 17.88
C PHE A 161 15.57 11.69 18.77
N ASP A 162 15.37 11.81 20.06
CA ASP A 162 15.68 10.76 21.02
C ASP A 162 14.52 9.75 21.11
N CYS A 163 14.13 9.24 19.93
CA CYS A 163 12.88 8.51 19.76
C CYS A 163 12.85 7.19 20.53
N TRP A 164 14.03 6.58 20.76
CA TRP A 164 14.15 5.31 21.47
C TRP A 164 13.84 5.41 22.96
N ASP A 165 13.98 6.60 23.54
CA ASP A 165 13.73 6.84 24.97
C ASP A 165 12.53 7.77 25.23
N CYS A 166 12.03 8.48 24.20
CA CYS A 166 11.09 9.58 24.38
C CYS A 166 9.62 9.16 24.50
N ASN A 167 9.15 8.14 23.79
CA ASN A 167 7.78 7.60 23.77
C ASN A 167 6.64 8.63 23.61
N TYR A 168 6.94 9.89 23.26
CA TYR A 168 5.92 10.94 23.19
C TYR A 168 4.99 10.77 21.98
N CYS A 169 5.55 10.47 20.82
CA CYS A 169 4.75 10.26 19.61
C CYS A 169 3.83 9.04 19.76
N GLU A 170 4.32 7.97 20.36
CA GLU A 170 3.53 6.79 20.71
C GLU A 170 2.36 7.18 21.63
N SER A 171 2.62 7.96 22.67
CA SER A 171 1.56 8.36 23.63
C SER A 171 0.48 9.22 22.96
N VAL A 172 0.82 10.03 21.95
CA VAL A 172 -0.15 10.82 21.17
C VAL A 172 -1.06 9.90 20.38
N VAL A 173 -0.50 8.94 19.66
CA VAL A 173 -1.25 7.99 18.85
C VAL A 173 -2.07 7.04 19.73
N GLU A 174 -1.47 6.44 20.75
CA GLU A 174 -2.17 5.55 21.67
C GLU A 174 -3.36 6.22 22.37
N SER A 175 -3.21 7.48 22.78
CA SER A 175 -4.31 8.22 23.40
C SER A 175 -5.46 8.46 22.44
N HIS A 176 -5.16 8.62 21.16
CA HIS A 176 -6.15 8.77 20.10
C HIS A 176 -6.81 7.43 19.76
N LEU A 177 -6.01 6.37 19.54
CA LEU A 177 -6.49 5.03 19.27
C LEU A 177 -7.34 4.47 20.42
N LYS A 178 -7.01 4.78 21.69
CA LYS A 178 -7.86 4.43 22.83
C LYS A 178 -9.22 5.11 22.77
N LYS A 179 -9.29 6.37 22.37
CA LYS A 179 -10.59 7.06 22.18
C LYS A 179 -11.40 6.46 21.05
N ILE A 180 -10.74 6.02 19.98
CA ILE A 180 -11.38 5.29 18.89
C ILE A 180 -11.77 3.89 19.37
N GLY A 181 -10.89 3.18 20.07
CA GLY A 181 -11.11 1.82 20.56
C GLY A 181 -12.17 1.67 21.67
N GLU A 182 -12.47 2.75 22.43
CA GLU A 182 -13.63 2.80 23.32
C GLU A 182 -14.97 2.82 22.55
N THR A 183 -14.93 3.03 21.23
CA THR A 183 -16.10 3.13 20.36
C THR A 183 -16.15 2.10 19.23
N PHE A 184 -15.05 1.37 18.95
CA PHE A 184 -15.00 0.42 17.83
C PHE A 184 -14.23 -0.86 18.19
N GLU A 185 -14.92 -1.99 18.27
CA GLU A 185 -14.31 -3.27 17.93
C GLU A 185 -13.90 -3.18 16.46
N ILE A 186 -12.63 -3.45 16.14
CA ILE A 186 -12.19 -3.52 14.73
C ILE A 186 -13.04 -4.61 14.08
N GLU A 187 -13.70 -4.24 13.02
CA GLU A 187 -14.57 -5.13 12.27
C GLU A 187 -13.74 -6.33 11.76
N GLU A 188 -14.29 -7.54 11.88
CA GLU A 188 -13.57 -8.79 11.67
C GLU A 188 -12.88 -8.88 10.30
N TYR A 189 -13.53 -8.47 9.22
CA TYR A 189 -12.97 -8.49 7.86
C TYR A 189 -11.85 -7.47 7.68
N THR A 190 -11.96 -6.33 8.36
CA THR A 190 -10.90 -5.32 8.41
C THR A 190 -9.67 -5.89 9.09
N GLN A 191 -9.83 -6.54 10.26
CA GLN A 191 -8.70 -7.18 10.94
C GLN A 191 -8.08 -8.27 10.08
N ARG A 192 -8.89 -9.07 9.38
CA ARG A 192 -8.42 -10.08 8.42
C ARG A 192 -7.54 -9.46 7.32
N CYS A 193 -7.92 -8.32 6.77
CA CYS A 193 -7.12 -7.60 5.78
C CYS A 193 -5.79 -7.10 6.37
N LEU A 194 -5.81 -6.52 7.56
CA LEU A 194 -4.61 -6.01 8.23
C LEU A 194 -3.62 -7.15 8.52
N ASP A 195 -4.10 -8.25 9.10
CA ASP A 195 -3.29 -9.43 9.39
C ASP A 195 -2.71 -10.06 8.11
N ALA A 196 -3.50 -10.10 7.03
CA ALA A 196 -3.05 -10.64 5.76
C ALA A 196 -1.94 -9.78 5.14
N ILE A 197 -2.04 -8.45 5.22
CA ILE A 197 -1.00 -7.52 4.78
C ILE A 197 0.28 -7.74 5.59
N ASP A 198 0.19 -7.74 6.91
CA ASP A 198 1.35 -7.89 7.80
C ASP A 198 2.07 -9.21 7.59
N ASN A 199 1.32 -10.32 7.55
CA ASN A 199 1.87 -11.64 7.31
C ASN A 199 2.53 -11.75 5.91
N ALA A 200 1.94 -11.14 4.87
CA ALA A 200 2.50 -11.14 3.52
C ALA A 200 3.84 -10.40 3.43
N LEU A 201 4.04 -9.34 4.20
CA LEU A 201 5.32 -8.64 4.28
C LEU A 201 6.45 -9.52 4.77
N SER A 202 6.13 -10.49 5.62
CA SER A 202 7.07 -11.47 6.17
C SER A 202 7.05 -12.82 5.43
N PHE A 203 6.32 -12.93 4.32
CA PHE A 203 6.11 -14.17 3.56
C PHE A 203 5.59 -15.32 4.43
N LYS A 204 4.75 -15.00 5.40
CA LYS A 204 4.10 -15.98 6.28
C LYS A 204 2.70 -16.27 5.78
N SER A 205 2.40 -17.54 5.54
CA SER A 205 1.05 -18.03 5.22
C SER A 205 1.06 -19.55 5.17
N ASN A 206 -0.08 -20.16 4.86
CA ASN A 206 -0.19 -21.60 4.58
C ASN A 206 0.30 -21.98 3.17
N PHE A 207 0.68 -21.00 2.35
CA PHE A 207 1.16 -21.21 0.99
C PHE A 207 2.41 -22.08 0.97
N VAL A 208 2.36 -23.14 0.18
CA VAL A 208 3.42 -24.15 0.13
C VAL A 208 4.42 -23.90 -1.01
N SER A 209 5.63 -24.39 -0.84
CA SER A 209 6.76 -24.17 -1.76
C SER A 209 6.51 -24.61 -3.19
N GLU A 210 5.71 -25.64 -3.39
CA GLU A 210 5.35 -26.17 -4.72
C GLU A 210 4.57 -25.15 -5.58
N GLY A 211 3.88 -24.22 -4.93
CA GLY A 211 3.14 -23.15 -5.60
C GLY A 211 4.05 -22.14 -6.31
N TYR A 212 5.31 -22.00 -5.90
CA TYR A 212 6.26 -21.11 -6.56
C TYR A 212 6.65 -21.57 -7.98
N GLU A 213 6.40 -22.85 -8.32
CA GLU A 213 6.62 -23.38 -9.66
C GLU A 213 5.56 -22.85 -10.66
N ILE A 214 4.41 -22.40 -10.19
CA ILE A 214 3.35 -21.86 -11.06
C ILE A 214 3.76 -20.46 -11.50
N GLN A 215 4.03 -20.33 -12.79
CA GLN A 215 4.36 -19.04 -13.39
C GLN A 215 3.12 -18.13 -13.42
N GLY A 216 3.33 -16.84 -13.29
CA GLY A 216 2.26 -15.83 -13.34
C GLY A 216 2.79 -14.43 -13.30
N ILE A 217 1.95 -13.47 -13.64
CA ILE A 217 2.25 -12.03 -13.65
C ILE A 217 1.91 -11.48 -12.26
N THR A 218 2.66 -11.88 -11.25
CA THR A 218 2.40 -11.51 -9.86
C THR A 218 3.67 -11.61 -8.99
N SER A 219 3.59 -11.19 -7.76
CA SER A 219 4.68 -11.31 -6.79
C SER A 219 4.40 -12.35 -5.70
N ASN A 220 5.46 -12.75 -5.00
CA ASN A 220 5.30 -13.63 -3.86
C ASN A 220 4.52 -12.98 -2.71
N ARG A 221 4.60 -11.65 -2.54
CA ARG A 221 3.80 -10.94 -1.54
C ARG A 221 2.30 -11.02 -1.83
N VAL A 222 1.90 -10.79 -3.07
CA VAL A 222 0.52 -10.94 -3.50
C VAL A 222 0.02 -12.35 -3.24
N ARG A 223 0.82 -13.37 -3.56
CA ARG A 223 0.48 -14.78 -3.29
C ARG A 223 0.26 -15.07 -1.80
N HIS A 224 1.17 -14.60 -0.94
CA HIS A 224 1.03 -14.77 0.51
C HIS A 224 -0.14 -13.97 1.07
N PHE A 225 -0.39 -12.78 0.55
CA PHE A 225 -1.53 -11.95 0.94
C PHE A 225 -2.87 -12.65 0.65
N LEU A 226 -3.07 -13.10 -0.58
CA LEU A 226 -4.29 -13.82 -0.97
C LEU A 226 -4.45 -15.12 -0.17
N ASN A 227 -3.36 -15.84 0.07
CA ASN A 227 -3.40 -17.05 0.89
C ASN A 227 -3.83 -16.77 2.33
N ASN A 228 -3.36 -15.67 2.93
CA ASN A 228 -3.77 -15.27 4.28
C ASN A 228 -5.24 -14.85 4.32
N LEU A 229 -5.73 -14.09 3.34
CA LEU A 229 -7.17 -13.77 3.25
C LEU A 229 -8.04 -15.02 3.19
N CYS A 230 -7.55 -16.06 2.56
CA CYS A 230 -8.21 -17.35 2.38
C CYS A 230 -7.93 -18.37 3.49
N SER A 231 -7.24 -18.01 4.56
CA SER A 231 -6.92 -18.92 5.67
C SER A 231 -8.05 -19.11 6.68
N HIS A 232 -9.19 -18.48 6.50
CA HIS A 232 -10.35 -18.53 7.36
C HIS A 232 -11.38 -19.54 6.84
N ASP A 233 -11.98 -20.32 7.75
CA ASP A 233 -12.90 -21.42 7.40
C ASP A 233 -14.17 -20.98 6.66
N ASP A 234 -14.59 -19.73 6.83
CA ASP A 234 -15.73 -19.11 6.17
C ASP A 234 -15.41 -18.52 4.79
N ALA A 235 -14.14 -18.55 4.38
CA ALA A 235 -13.74 -17.96 3.12
C ALA A 235 -14.33 -18.74 1.93
N VAL A 236 -14.97 -17.99 1.03
CA VAL A 236 -15.37 -18.42 -0.31
C VAL A 236 -14.67 -17.51 -1.30
N TYR A 237 -13.65 -18.02 -1.96
CA TYR A 237 -12.78 -17.26 -2.82
C TYR A 237 -13.29 -17.21 -4.25
N LEU A 238 -13.31 -16.02 -4.85
CA LEU A 238 -13.57 -15.80 -6.28
C LEU A 238 -12.41 -15.06 -6.90
N GLU A 239 -11.85 -15.60 -7.98
CA GLU A 239 -10.85 -14.94 -8.80
C GLU A 239 -11.38 -14.73 -10.23
N LEU A 240 -11.32 -13.49 -10.67
CA LEU A 240 -11.71 -13.05 -12.00
C LEU A 240 -10.46 -12.69 -12.79
N GLY A 241 -10.09 -13.53 -13.75
CA GLY A 241 -8.81 -13.53 -14.44
C GLY A 241 -7.81 -14.46 -13.77
N THR A 242 -7.78 -15.74 -14.12
CA THR A 242 -6.92 -16.74 -13.48
C THR A 242 -5.62 -16.99 -14.23
N LEU A 243 -5.57 -16.67 -15.52
CA LEU A 243 -4.46 -16.97 -16.42
C LEU A 243 -3.96 -18.42 -16.22
N MET A 244 -2.73 -18.63 -15.78
CA MET A 244 -2.17 -19.97 -15.50
C MET A 244 -2.42 -20.46 -14.06
N GLY A 245 -3.16 -19.70 -13.25
CA GLY A 245 -3.56 -20.07 -11.90
C GLY A 245 -2.55 -19.71 -10.79
N SER A 246 -1.61 -18.82 -11.05
CA SER A 246 -0.56 -18.47 -10.11
C SER A 246 -1.11 -17.90 -8.79
N THR A 247 -2.05 -16.96 -8.85
CA THR A 247 -2.75 -16.33 -7.75
C THR A 247 -3.86 -17.24 -7.21
N PHE A 248 -4.62 -17.88 -8.10
CA PHE A 248 -5.71 -18.78 -7.75
C PHE A 248 -5.24 -19.95 -6.86
N PHE A 249 -4.20 -20.65 -7.27
CA PHE A 249 -3.67 -21.75 -6.46
C PHE A 249 -2.89 -21.25 -5.25
N ALA A 250 -2.24 -20.08 -5.34
CA ALA A 250 -1.61 -19.50 -4.16
C ALA A 250 -2.63 -19.22 -3.06
N ALA A 251 -3.79 -18.65 -3.36
CA ALA A 251 -4.86 -18.40 -2.41
C ALA A 251 -5.35 -19.66 -1.71
N THR A 252 -5.40 -20.78 -2.42
CA THR A 252 -6.04 -22.01 -1.97
C THR A 252 -5.08 -23.06 -1.40
N MET A 253 -3.81 -23.05 -1.80
CA MET A 253 -2.83 -24.01 -1.29
C MET A 253 -2.67 -23.93 0.23
N GLY A 254 -2.81 -25.06 0.91
CA GLY A 254 -2.76 -25.13 2.38
C GLY A 254 -4.07 -24.69 3.06
N ASN A 255 -5.05 -24.18 2.31
CA ASN A 255 -6.36 -23.77 2.79
C ASN A 255 -7.45 -24.69 2.23
N SER A 256 -8.41 -25.08 3.09
CA SER A 256 -9.51 -26.01 2.70
C SER A 256 -10.82 -25.23 2.53
N ILE A 257 -10.85 -24.33 1.56
CA ILE A 257 -11.96 -23.42 1.30
C ILE A 257 -12.64 -23.70 -0.05
N GLU A 258 -13.88 -23.24 -0.21
CA GLU A 258 -14.55 -23.17 -1.49
C GLU A 258 -13.86 -22.08 -2.35
N ASN A 259 -13.62 -22.38 -3.62
CA ASN A 259 -12.98 -21.42 -4.53
C ASN A 259 -13.51 -21.55 -5.96
N ILE A 260 -13.64 -20.41 -6.62
CA ILE A 260 -14.18 -20.28 -7.98
C ILE A 260 -13.21 -19.44 -8.77
N GLY A 261 -12.66 -20.00 -9.83
CA GLY A 261 -11.82 -19.27 -10.80
C GLY A 261 -12.59 -19.04 -12.09
N VAL A 262 -12.50 -17.86 -12.66
CA VAL A 262 -13.14 -17.47 -13.92
C VAL A 262 -12.11 -16.90 -14.88
N ASP A 263 -12.09 -17.38 -16.11
CA ASP A 263 -11.26 -16.85 -17.19
C ASP A 263 -11.80 -17.31 -18.53
N ASP A 264 -11.87 -16.44 -19.51
CA ASP A 264 -12.25 -16.81 -20.89
C ASP A 264 -11.05 -17.20 -21.75
N PHE A 265 -9.83 -16.83 -21.28
CA PHE A 265 -8.55 -17.00 -21.98
C PHE A 265 -8.48 -16.28 -23.34
N SER A 266 -9.31 -15.27 -23.57
CA SER A 266 -9.33 -14.53 -24.83
C SER A 266 -8.01 -13.81 -25.11
N ASP A 267 -7.41 -13.24 -24.09
CA ASP A 267 -6.12 -12.55 -24.22
C ASP A 267 -4.93 -13.52 -24.33
N ALA A 268 -5.04 -14.71 -23.75
CA ALA A 268 -3.99 -15.73 -23.76
C ALA A 268 -3.80 -16.41 -25.11
N GLU A 269 -4.81 -16.40 -25.99
CA GLU A 269 -4.71 -16.87 -27.38
C GLU A 269 -4.04 -15.82 -28.29
N CYS A 270 -3.98 -14.57 -27.82
CA CYS A 270 -3.68 -13.42 -28.66
C CYS A 270 -2.27 -12.88 -28.61
N LYS A 271 -1.28 -13.50 -28.10
CA LYS A 271 0.17 -13.26 -28.32
C LYS A 271 0.99 -13.58 -27.07
N PRO A 272 2.14 -14.28 -27.21
CA PRO A 272 3.15 -14.22 -26.18
C PRO A 272 3.54 -12.74 -26.01
N MET A 273 3.46 -12.20 -24.78
CA MET A 273 3.98 -10.90 -24.46
C MET A 273 5.49 -10.90 -24.76
N THR A 274 5.86 -10.32 -25.89
CA THR A 274 7.14 -10.51 -26.58
C THR A 274 8.35 -9.90 -25.88
N ASN A 275 8.19 -9.30 -24.70
CA ASN A 275 9.27 -8.64 -23.99
C ASN A 275 9.74 -9.34 -22.70
N ASN A 276 9.06 -10.40 -22.24
CA ASN A 276 9.52 -11.22 -21.13
C ASN A 276 10.11 -12.53 -21.63
N LEU A 277 11.41 -12.70 -21.56
CA LEU A 277 12.18 -13.88 -21.98
C LEU A 277 11.69 -15.22 -21.37
N HIS A 278 10.87 -15.17 -20.32
CA HIS A 278 10.32 -16.35 -19.63
C HIS A 278 9.01 -16.88 -20.24
N TRP A 279 8.30 -16.08 -21.03
CA TRP A 279 6.99 -16.46 -21.61
C TRP A 279 7.10 -17.16 -22.96
N SER A 280 8.25 -17.08 -23.63
CA SER A 280 8.47 -17.76 -24.92
C SER A 280 8.46 -19.29 -24.85
N GLU A 281 8.57 -19.85 -23.62
CA GLU A 281 8.55 -21.29 -23.36
C GLU A 281 7.20 -21.79 -22.83
N VAL A 282 6.27 -20.90 -22.52
CA VAL A 282 4.93 -21.25 -22.02
C VAL A 282 4.04 -21.54 -23.22
N GLY A 283 3.46 -22.71 -23.22
CA GLY A 283 2.43 -23.11 -24.18
C GLY A 283 1.14 -22.29 -24.03
N ASN A 284 0.02 -22.84 -24.48
CA ASN A 284 -1.30 -22.25 -24.29
C ASN A 284 -1.60 -22.09 -22.79
N ALA A 285 -1.91 -20.86 -22.34
CA ALA A 285 -2.16 -20.55 -20.91
C ALA A 285 -3.31 -21.41 -20.33
N PHE A 286 -4.33 -21.70 -21.12
CA PHE A 286 -5.41 -22.58 -20.69
C PHE A 286 -4.95 -24.02 -20.45
N GLU A 287 -4.09 -24.58 -21.32
CA GLU A 287 -3.53 -25.91 -21.12
C GLU A 287 -2.67 -25.98 -19.85
N GLU A 288 -1.88 -24.94 -19.58
CA GLU A 288 -1.11 -24.82 -18.35
C GLU A 288 -2.01 -24.69 -17.12
N PHE A 289 -3.06 -23.86 -17.19
CA PHE A 289 -4.06 -23.78 -16.12
C PHE A 289 -4.69 -25.15 -15.84
N GLN A 290 -5.13 -25.87 -16.88
CA GLN A 290 -5.73 -27.21 -16.70
C GLN A 290 -4.75 -28.19 -16.06
N ARG A 291 -3.46 -28.12 -16.43
CA ARG A 291 -2.41 -28.95 -15.83
C ARG A 291 -2.25 -28.64 -14.34
N HIS A 292 -2.23 -27.36 -13.97
CA HIS A 292 -2.15 -26.91 -12.58
C HIS A 292 -3.43 -27.25 -11.83
N PHE A 293 -4.60 -27.05 -12.41
CA PHE A 293 -5.88 -27.38 -11.81
C PHE A 293 -5.95 -28.87 -11.42
N LYS A 294 -5.61 -29.76 -12.33
CA LYS A 294 -5.55 -31.20 -12.06
C LYS A 294 -4.57 -31.57 -10.94
N LYS A 295 -3.50 -30.80 -10.77
CA LYS A 295 -2.44 -31.08 -9.77
C LYS A 295 -2.77 -30.50 -8.39
N TYR A 296 -3.39 -29.32 -8.34
CA TYR A 296 -3.46 -28.51 -7.13
C TYR A 296 -4.89 -28.20 -6.63
N GLU A 297 -5.92 -28.61 -7.38
CA GLU A 297 -7.29 -28.43 -6.89
C GLU A 297 -7.48 -29.15 -5.54
N ASN A 298 -8.30 -28.59 -4.66
CA ASN A 298 -8.47 -29.05 -3.27
C ASN A 298 -9.75 -29.87 -3.05
N GLY A 299 -10.44 -30.31 -4.11
CA GLY A 299 -11.74 -30.99 -4.05
C GLY A 299 -12.94 -30.07 -3.84
N LYS A 300 -12.70 -28.74 -3.69
CA LYS A 300 -13.72 -27.70 -3.53
C LYS A 300 -13.55 -26.59 -4.57
N SER A 301 -12.63 -26.80 -5.53
CA SER A 301 -12.32 -25.84 -6.59
C SER A 301 -13.29 -25.99 -7.74
N THR A 302 -13.84 -24.88 -8.19
CA THR A 302 -14.65 -24.76 -9.42
C THR A 302 -13.92 -23.86 -10.39
N PHE A 303 -13.88 -24.24 -11.67
CA PHE A 303 -13.35 -23.41 -12.70
C PHE A 303 -14.38 -23.19 -13.81
N LEU A 304 -14.60 -21.94 -14.18
CA LEU A 304 -15.53 -21.52 -15.21
C LEU A 304 -14.74 -20.89 -16.37
N LYS A 305 -14.71 -21.57 -17.51
CA LYS A 305 -14.19 -20.98 -18.74
C LYS A 305 -15.28 -20.12 -19.37
N SER A 306 -15.37 -18.86 -18.97
CA SER A 306 -16.44 -17.94 -19.37
C SER A 306 -15.96 -16.50 -19.34
N ASP A 307 -16.56 -15.65 -20.17
CA ASP A 307 -16.54 -14.20 -19.94
C ASP A 307 -17.23 -13.89 -18.61
N ILE A 308 -16.70 -12.92 -17.86
CA ILE A 308 -17.28 -12.50 -16.58
C ILE A 308 -18.73 -12.02 -16.76
N LEU A 309 -19.02 -11.34 -17.85
CA LEU A 309 -20.36 -10.79 -18.15
C LEU A 309 -21.38 -11.84 -18.54
N ASP A 310 -20.95 -13.08 -18.85
CA ASP A 310 -21.83 -14.21 -19.15
C ASP A 310 -22.18 -15.04 -17.90
N LEU A 311 -21.56 -14.75 -16.74
CA LEU A 311 -21.82 -15.45 -15.49
C LEU A 311 -23.26 -15.26 -15.01
N THR A 312 -23.84 -16.34 -14.49
CA THR A 312 -25.18 -16.37 -13.93
C THR A 312 -25.16 -16.84 -12.48
N LYS A 313 -26.25 -16.70 -11.76
CA LYS A 313 -26.37 -17.15 -10.38
C LYS A 313 -26.16 -18.67 -10.24
N GLU A 314 -26.54 -19.40 -11.25
CA GLU A 314 -26.44 -20.86 -11.33
C GLU A 314 -24.98 -21.33 -11.31
N ASP A 315 -24.07 -20.55 -11.90
CA ASP A 315 -22.64 -20.86 -11.96
C ASP A 315 -21.97 -20.87 -10.59
N PHE A 316 -22.56 -20.17 -9.62
CA PHE A 316 -22.06 -20.13 -8.25
C PHE A 316 -22.59 -21.28 -7.38
N GLU A 317 -23.53 -22.11 -7.85
CA GLU A 317 -24.07 -23.25 -7.13
C GLU A 317 -24.57 -22.94 -5.70
N GLY A 318 -25.07 -21.73 -5.47
CA GLY A 318 -25.50 -21.22 -4.17
C GLY A 318 -24.38 -20.73 -3.26
N LYS A 319 -23.13 -20.81 -3.68
CA LYS A 319 -22.00 -20.21 -2.98
C LYS A 319 -22.08 -18.69 -3.07
N LYS A 320 -21.66 -18.01 -2.02
CA LYS A 320 -21.60 -16.54 -1.97
C LYS A 320 -20.15 -16.12 -1.68
N PRO A 321 -19.38 -15.75 -2.70
CA PRO A 321 -18.01 -15.30 -2.49
C PRO A 321 -17.93 -14.11 -1.52
N ASN A 322 -17.01 -14.22 -0.54
CA ASN A 322 -16.72 -13.17 0.44
C ASN A 322 -15.25 -12.72 0.42
N VAL A 323 -14.41 -13.35 -0.40
CA VAL A 323 -13.07 -12.89 -0.75
C VAL A 323 -12.98 -12.88 -2.27
N VAL A 324 -12.89 -11.70 -2.86
CA VAL A 324 -12.90 -11.50 -4.32
C VAL A 324 -11.59 -10.88 -4.76
N PHE A 325 -10.93 -11.48 -5.72
CA PHE A 325 -9.75 -10.94 -6.39
C PHE A 325 -10.08 -10.68 -7.86
N TYR A 326 -9.95 -9.43 -8.25
CA TYR A 326 -10.14 -8.99 -9.62
C TYR A 326 -8.77 -8.74 -10.26
N ASP A 327 -8.42 -9.56 -11.22
CA ASP A 327 -7.17 -9.54 -12.00
C ASP A 327 -7.45 -9.83 -13.49
N ALA A 328 -8.51 -9.20 -14.01
CA ALA A 328 -8.92 -9.31 -15.40
C ALA A 328 -8.56 -8.03 -16.17
N ASN A 329 -9.45 -7.51 -17.01
CA ASN A 329 -9.18 -6.29 -17.75
C ASN A 329 -9.25 -5.05 -16.86
N HIS A 330 -8.22 -4.21 -16.87
CA HIS A 330 -8.06 -3.02 -16.06
C HIS A 330 -8.50 -1.72 -16.74
N ASP A 331 -9.16 -1.80 -17.91
CA ASP A 331 -9.85 -0.63 -18.46
C ASP A 331 -11.00 -0.20 -17.54
N TYR A 332 -11.11 1.09 -17.28
CA TYR A 332 -12.09 1.65 -16.34
C TYR A 332 -13.53 1.13 -16.58
N VAL A 333 -13.98 1.14 -17.84
CA VAL A 333 -15.36 0.76 -18.16
C VAL A 333 -15.55 -0.76 -18.05
N GLN A 334 -14.58 -1.53 -18.49
CA GLN A 334 -14.65 -2.98 -18.46
C GLN A 334 -14.59 -3.51 -17.04
N GLN A 335 -13.68 -2.99 -16.20
CA GLN A 335 -13.60 -3.34 -14.80
C GLN A 335 -14.89 -2.97 -14.05
N LEU A 336 -15.41 -1.76 -14.23
CA LEU A 336 -16.66 -1.32 -13.60
C LEU A 336 -17.84 -2.20 -13.99
N ASN A 337 -17.96 -2.54 -15.28
CA ASN A 337 -19.03 -3.42 -15.77
C ASN A 337 -18.93 -4.83 -15.18
N ALA A 338 -17.74 -5.40 -15.14
CA ALA A 338 -17.49 -6.71 -14.57
C ALA A 338 -17.85 -6.76 -13.07
N LEU A 339 -17.38 -5.77 -12.30
CA LEU A 339 -17.69 -5.68 -10.86
C LEU A 339 -19.19 -5.51 -10.61
N ASN A 340 -19.87 -4.64 -11.36
CA ASN A 340 -21.32 -4.46 -11.24
C ASN A 340 -22.10 -5.75 -11.62
N HIS A 341 -21.60 -6.51 -12.61
CA HIS A 341 -22.23 -7.74 -13.05
C HIS A 341 -22.18 -8.82 -11.96
N ILE A 342 -21.06 -8.99 -11.26
CA ILE A 342 -20.89 -10.02 -10.22
C ILE A 342 -21.49 -9.62 -8.87
N ALA A 343 -21.73 -8.33 -8.63
CA ALA A 343 -22.21 -7.79 -7.35
C ALA A 343 -23.40 -8.55 -6.73
N PRO A 344 -24.43 -8.96 -7.51
CA PRO A 344 -25.57 -9.72 -6.97
C PRO A 344 -25.18 -11.11 -6.44
N PHE A 345 -24.07 -11.69 -6.90
CA PHE A 345 -23.66 -13.06 -6.56
C PHE A 345 -22.78 -13.11 -5.31
N LEU A 346 -22.22 -11.97 -4.89
CA LEU A 346 -21.33 -11.87 -3.73
C LEU A 346 -22.10 -12.00 -2.39
N ALA A 347 -21.38 -12.32 -1.33
CA ALA A 347 -21.88 -12.27 0.03
C ALA A 347 -22.37 -10.86 0.40
N ASP A 348 -23.13 -10.75 1.48
CA ASP A 348 -23.62 -9.45 1.94
C ASP A 348 -22.47 -8.58 2.44
N LYS A 349 -21.47 -9.18 3.09
CA LYS A 349 -20.18 -8.55 3.42
C LYS A 349 -19.05 -9.33 2.75
N PHE A 350 -18.09 -8.60 2.15
CA PHE A 350 -16.99 -9.20 1.41
C PHE A 350 -15.75 -8.32 1.36
N ILE A 351 -14.61 -8.96 1.13
CA ILE A 351 -13.34 -8.32 0.83
C ILE A 351 -13.19 -8.27 -0.69
N LEU A 352 -12.95 -7.09 -1.25
CA LEU A 352 -12.62 -6.90 -2.66
C LEU A 352 -11.18 -6.47 -2.78
N VAL A 353 -10.40 -7.23 -3.54
CA VAL A 353 -9.01 -6.92 -3.89
C VAL A 353 -8.95 -6.70 -5.39
N ILE A 354 -8.46 -5.55 -5.80
CA ILE A 354 -8.23 -5.21 -7.21
C ILE A 354 -6.73 -5.19 -7.45
N ASP A 355 -6.26 -5.92 -8.47
CA ASP A 355 -4.85 -5.87 -8.89
C ASP A 355 -4.57 -4.62 -9.74
N ASP A 356 -3.30 -4.38 -10.03
CA ASP A 356 -2.83 -3.31 -10.92
C ASP A 356 -3.20 -1.88 -10.46
N ALA A 357 -3.32 -1.67 -9.15
CA ALA A 357 -3.74 -0.40 -8.53
C ALA A 357 -2.81 0.80 -8.83
N ASN A 358 -1.62 0.57 -9.38
CA ASN A 358 -0.71 1.62 -9.84
C ASN A 358 -1.13 2.27 -11.17
N PHE A 359 -2.07 1.66 -11.91
CA PHE A 359 -2.50 2.17 -13.20
C PHE A 359 -3.72 3.08 -13.09
N ASP A 360 -3.75 4.08 -13.98
CA ASP A 360 -4.84 5.05 -14.04
C ASP A 360 -6.20 4.37 -14.32
N GLY A 361 -7.25 4.81 -13.62
CA GLY A 361 -8.62 4.33 -13.81
C GLY A 361 -8.98 3.08 -12.99
N VAL A 362 -8.00 2.32 -12.49
CA VAL A 362 -8.24 1.07 -11.74
C VAL A 362 -8.91 1.36 -10.39
N ILE A 363 -8.34 2.25 -9.62
CA ILE A 363 -8.89 2.65 -8.31
C ILE A 363 -10.21 3.41 -8.50
N GLU A 364 -10.27 4.30 -9.48
CA GLU A 364 -11.44 5.12 -9.76
C GLU A 364 -12.66 4.28 -10.14
N SER A 365 -12.49 3.22 -10.95
CA SER A 365 -13.58 2.32 -11.30
C SER A 365 -14.08 1.50 -10.11
N ALA A 366 -13.17 1.08 -9.22
CA ALA A 366 -13.53 0.38 -7.99
C ALA A 366 -14.30 1.31 -7.02
N ILE A 367 -13.87 2.56 -6.87
CA ILE A 367 -14.59 3.57 -6.07
C ILE A 367 -15.98 3.85 -6.69
N GLN A 368 -16.08 3.90 -8.02
CA GLN A 368 -17.36 4.10 -8.70
C GLN A 368 -18.28 2.90 -8.47
N PHE A 369 -17.77 1.68 -8.50
CA PHE A 369 -18.51 0.47 -8.17
C PHE A 369 -19.13 0.53 -6.77
N VAL A 370 -18.37 0.99 -5.75
CA VAL A 370 -18.89 1.16 -4.39
C VAL A 370 -20.05 2.16 -4.37
N LYS A 371 -19.92 3.28 -5.09
CA LYS A 371 -20.97 4.30 -5.18
C LYS A 371 -22.21 3.82 -5.92
N ASP A 372 -22.05 3.14 -7.04
CA ASP A 372 -23.15 2.65 -7.87
C ASP A 372 -24.04 1.66 -7.12
N ASN A 373 -23.44 0.87 -6.21
CA ASN A 373 -24.13 -0.14 -5.42
C ASN A 373 -24.51 0.34 -4.01
N ASN A 374 -24.18 1.58 -3.64
CA ASN A 374 -24.39 2.14 -2.30
C ASN A 374 -23.83 1.25 -1.18
N TYR A 375 -22.67 0.64 -1.40
CA TYR A 375 -22.04 -0.21 -0.38
C TYR A 375 -21.52 0.60 0.80
N ASP A 376 -21.67 0.06 2.00
CA ASP A 376 -20.99 0.55 3.19
C ASP A 376 -19.51 0.12 3.11
N LEU A 377 -18.62 1.10 3.20
CA LEU A 377 -17.17 0.90 3.14
C LEU A 377 -16.60 0.91 4.56
N TYR A 378 -16.14 -0.23 5.06
CA TYR A 378 -15.55 -0.39 6.39
C TYR A 378 -14.04 -0.18 6.39
N PHE A 379 -13.37 -0.52 5.29
CA PHE A 379 -11.94 -0.44 5.14
C PHE A 379 -11.58 -0.20 3.68
N GLU A 380 -10.58 0.63 3.44
CA GLU A 380 -9.90 0.71 2.15
C GLU A 380 -8.39 0.85 2.34
N ARG A 381 -7.63 0.22 1.47
CA ARG A 381 -6.17 0.34 1.46
C ARG A 381 -5.61 0.31 0.05
N LYS A 382 -4.88 1.36 -0.30
CA LYS A 382 -4.08 1.42 -1.51
C LYS A 382 -2.67 0.93 -1.21
N ILE A 383 -2.31 -0.22 -1.72
CA ILE A 383 -0.98 -0.82 -1.56
C ILE A 383 -0.23 -0.59 -2.87
N LEU A 384 0.29 0.61 -3.07
CA LEU A 384 0.98 0.97 -4.30
C LEU A 384 2.40 0.43 -4.32
N SER A 385 2.82 -0.12 -5.46
CA SER A 385 4.18 -0.58 -5.66
C SER A 385 5.06 0.57 -6.13
N LYS A 386 6.18 0.82 -5.42
CA LYS A 386 7.15 1.83 -5.83
C LYS A 386 7.92 1.45 -7.09
N ILE A 387 7.98 0.17 -7.38
CA ILE A 387 8.64 -0.40 -8.57
C ILE A 387 7.65 -1.41 -9.16
N ILE A 388 7.04 -1.06 -10.28
CA ILE A 388 6.11 -1.92 -10.99
C ILE A 388 6.81 -3.18 -11.50
N GLU A 389 6.04 -4.27 -11.65
CA GLU A 389 6.52 -5.57 -12.11
C GLU A 389 7.66 -6.15 -11.25
N ASN A 390 7.71 -5.80 -9.97
CA ASN A 390 8.73 -6.29 -9.06
C ASN A 390 8.25 -7.54 -8.31
N PRO A 391 8.87 -8.72 -8.53
CA PRO A 391 8.42 -9.98 -7.94
C PRO A 391 8.62 -10.08 -6.42
N THR A 392 9.33 -9.15 -5.81
CA THR A 392 9.57 -9.10 -4.35
C THR A 392 8.75 -8.05 -3.63
N HIS A 393 8.04 -7.21 -4.37
CA HIS A 393 7.13 -6.20 -3.86
C HIS A 393 5.67 -6.57 -4.18
N TRP A 394 4.79 -5.58 -4.20
CA TRP A 394 3.38 -5.75 -4.47
C TRP A 394 3.03 -5.74 -5.98
N TRP A 395 3.95 -6.18 -6.82
CA TRP A 395 3.81 -6.21 -8.27
C TRP A 395 3.47 -4.82 -8.84
N ASN A 396 2.25 -4.63 -9.32
CA ASN A 396 1.71 -3.37 -9.80
C ASN A 396 0.74 -2.71 -8.80
N GLY A 397 0.80 -3.14 -7.54
CA GLY A 397 -0.04 -2.61 -6.46
C GLY A 397 -1.39 -3.28 -6.35
N LEU A 398 -1.98 -3.18 -5.17
CA LEU A 398 -3.31 -3.69 -4.85
C LEU A 398 -4.20 -2.58 -4.28
N PHE A 399 -5.49 -2.63 -4.59
CA PHE A 399 -6.50 -1.86 -3.88
C PHE A 399 -7.43 -2.81 -3.12
N VAL A 400 -7.43 -2.71 -1.81
CA VAL A 400 -8.13 -3.63 -0.90
C VAL A 400 -9.28 -2.88 -0.24
N MET A 401 -10.47 -3.46 -0.25
CA MET A 401 -11.66 -2.88 0.38
C MET A 401 -12.44 -3.93 1.15
N VAL A 402 -13.07 -3.53 2.26
CA VAL A 402 -14.11 -4.31 2.97
C VAL A 402 -15.43 -3.61 2.75
N LEU A 403 -16.36 -4.30 2.13
CA LEU A 403 -17.62 -3.77 1.66
C LEU A 403 -18.80 -4.57 2.23
N GLU A 404 -19.89 -3.88 2.56
CA GLU A 404 -21.16 -4.51 2.97
C GLU A 404 -22.32 -3.96 2.13
N LYS A 405 -23.21 -4.85 1.71
CA LYS A 405 -24.41 -4.47 0.97
C LYS A 405 -25.34 -3.65 1.85
N PRO A 406 -26.00 -2.63 1.30
CA PRO A 406 -26.96 -1.85 2.08
C PRO A 406 -28.07 -2.77 2.60
N ASN A 407 -28.44 -2.59 3.88
CA ASN A 407 -29.57 -3.33 4.45
C ASN A 407 -30.87 -2.96 3.71
N GLU A 408 -31.48 -3.92 3.03
CA GLU A 408 -32.79 -3.76 2.36
C GLU A 408 -33.95 -3.57 3.39
N GLY A 409 -33.78 -2.75 4.40
CA GLY A 409 -34.76 -2.72 5.47
C GLY A 409 -34.80 -1.49 6.38
N ASN A 410 -34.62 -0.29 5.82
CA ASN A 410 -35.04 0.93 6.51
C ASN A 410 -35.65 1.94 5.55
#